data_e1f005ab06d15f081aa039b17b422a90
#
_entry.id   e1f005ab06d15f081aa039b17b422a90
#
_cell.length_a   1.000
_cell.length_b   1.000
_cell.length_c   1.000
_cell.angle_alpha   90.00
_cell.angle_beta   90.00
_cell.angle_gamma   90.00
#
_symmetry.space_group_name_H-M   'P 1'
#
loop_
_entity.id
_entity.type
_entity.pdbx_description
1 polymer ?
#
loop_
_entity_poly.entity_id
_entity_poly.type
_entity_poly.pdbx_seq_one_letter_code
_entity_poly.pdbx_strand_id
1 'polypeptide(L)'
;GENLARIVRRLRDEGFDTAVVADIHFLPEVAAIAAQYVDKVRINPGNYRTDRGELEELIARCRERGVALRIGVNHGSLAKRVFDQWGDTPQGMVVSAMEFLRVCKAHGFDQVVVSMKSSNTRVMVAAYRLLVAAMDAEDMHYPIHLGVTEAGSGIEGRIKSAVGIGALLCDGIGDTIRVSLTEAPE
;
A
#
# COMPACT_ATOMS: atom_id res chain seq x y z
N GLY A 1 -9.77 17.08 -4.85
CA GLY A 1 -8.56 17.92 -4.91
C GLY A 1 -8.61 19.10 -3.94
N GLU A 2 -9.53 20.04 -4.09
CA GLU A 2 -9.56 21.30 -3.32
C GLU A 2 -9.61 21.11 -1.79
N ASN A 3 -10.43 20.18 -1.31
CA ASN A 3 -10.52 19.91 0.13
C ASN A 3 -9.20 19.39 0.70
N LEU A 4 -8.50 18.52 -0.05
CA LEU A 4 -7.20 17.99 0.37
C LEU A 4 -6.15 19.09 0.44
N ALA A 5 -6.10 19.96 -0.56
CA ALA A 5 -5.22 21.14 -0.56
C ALA A 5 -5.46 22.05 0.66
N ARG A 6 -6.74 22.28 1.01
CA ARG A 6 -7.12 23.07 2.19
C ARG A 6 -6.70 22.40 3.51
N ILE A 7 -6.90 21.10 3.62
CA ILE A 7 -6.51 20.32 4.81
C ILE A 7 -4.99 20.41 5.02
N VAL A 8 -4.22 20.09 3.98
CA VAL A 8 -2.75 20.11 4.07
C VAL A 8 -2.24 21.51 4.40
N ARG A 9 -2.75 22.55 3.73
CA ARG A 9 -2.38 23.93 4.03
C ARG A 9 -2.64 24.29 5.48
N ARG A 10 -3.84 24.00 5.98
CA ARG A 10 -4.21 24.28 7.37
C ARG A 10 -3.31 23.56 8.37
N LEU A 11 -2.95 22.30 8.13
CA LEU A 11 -2.00 21.59 8.98
C LEU A 11 -0.65 22.30 9.04
N ARG A 12 -0.12 22.75 7.91
CA ARG A 12 1.15 23.49 7.85
C ARG A 12 1.05 24.86 8.52
N ASP A 13 -0.05 25.59 8.32
CA ASP A 13 -0.31 26.90 8.95
C ASP A 13 -0.40 26.76 10.49
N GLU A 14 -0.91 25.64 10.99
CA GLU A 14 -0.98 25.33 12.43
C GLU A 14 0.34 24.74 12.98
N GLY A 15 1.40 24.60 12.17
CA GLY A 15 2.74 24.17 12.58
C GLY A 15 2.90 22.64 12.62
N PHE A 16 2.01 21.85 12.02
CA PHE A 16 2.15 20.41 11.94
C PHE A 16 2.96 19.98 10.73
N ASP A 17 4.13 19.37 10.95
CA ASP A 17 5.01 18.82 9.91
C ASP A 17 4.74 17.33 9.62
N THR A 18 3.70 16.76 10.20
CA THR A 18 3.34 15.35 10.01
C THR A 18 3.07 15.05 8.54
N ALA A 19 3.69 13.98 8.01
CA ALA A 19 3.48 13.55 6.65
C ALA A 19 2.02 13.13 6.41
N VAL A 20 1.43 13.64 5.33
CA VAL A 20 0.04 13.35 4.94
C VAL A 20 0.03 12.30 3.84
N VAL A 21 -0.76 11.24 4.03
CA VAL A 21 -0.94 10.16 3.06
C VAL A 21 -2.35 10.21 2.50
N ALA A 22 -2.49 10.35 1.18
CA ALA A 22 -3.78 10.20 0.49
C ALA A 22 -4.01 8.71 0.17
N ASP A 23 -5.07 8.14 0.72
CA ASP A 23 -5.46 6.74 0.49
C ASP A 23 -6.55 6.69 -0.60
N ILE A 24 -6.14 6.41 -1.85
CA ILE A 24 -7.00 6.45 -3.03
C ILE A 24 -7.40 5.04 -3.42
N HIS A 25 -8.67 4.69 -3.21
CA HIS A 25 -9.16 3.33 -3.44
C HIS A 25 -9.73 3.09 -4.84
N PHE A 26 -10.54 4.01 -5.41
CA PHE A 26 -11.40 3.69 -6.55
C PHE A 26 -11.19 4.53 -7.80
N LEU A 27 -10.58 5.70 -7.70
CA LEU A 27 -10.51 6.68 -8.77
C LEU A 27 -9.05 7.03 -9.09
N PRO A 28 -8.44 6.40 -10.10
CA PRO A 28 -7.04 6.64 -10.49
C PRO A 28 -6.71 8.11 -10.73
N GLU A 29 -7.59 8.84 -11.38
CA GLU A 29 -7.43 10.27 -11.67
C GLU A 29 -7.30 11.13 -10.39
N VAL A 30 -7.94 10.71 -9.30
CA VAL A 30 -7.83 11.41 -8.01
C VAL A 30 -6.45 11.23 -7.39
N ALA A 31 -5.76 10.12 -7.65
CA ALA A 31 -4.40 9.90 -7.17
C ALA A 31 -3.39 10.90 -7.77
N ALA A 32 -3.49 11.15 -9.06
CA ALA A 32 -2.65 12.15 -9.75
C ALA A 32 -2.91 13.58 -9.24
N ILE A 33 -4.16 13.91 -8.89
CA ILE A 33 -4.52 15.19 -8.27
C ILE A 33 -3.97 15.25 -6.83
N ALA A 34 -4.13 14.18 -6.06
CA ALA A 34 -3.68 14.12 -4.66
C ALA A 34 -2.16 14.29 -4.54
N ALA A 35 -1.39 13.72 -5.47
CA ALA A 35 0.07 13.85 -5.52
C ALA A 35 0.58 15.29 -5.58
N GLN A 36 -0.29 16.27 -5.87
CA GLN A 36 0.08 17.70 -5.85
C GLN A 36 0.16 18.28 -4.43
N TYR A 37 -0.42 17.63 -3.44
CA TYR A 37 -0.67 18.22 -2.12
C TYR A 37 -0.14 17.41 -0.95
N VAL A 38 0.12 16.10 -1.14
CA VAL A 38 0.47 15.19 -0.06
C VAL A 38 1.90 14.68 -0.16
N ASP A 39 2.40 14.09 0.92
CA ASP A 39 3.74 13.51 0.97
C ASP A 39 3.79 12.06 0.43
N LYS A 40 2.64 11.38 0.43
CA LYS A 40 2.50 10.02 -0.09
C LYS A 40 1.11 9.79 -0.66
N VAL A 41 1.03 9.06 -1.76
CA VAL A 41 -0.23 8.54 -2.31
C VAL A 41 -0.24 7.02 -2.14
N ARG A 42 -1.36 6.45 -1.67
CA ARG A 42 -1.59 5.01 -1.71
C ARG A 42 -2.61 4.67 -2.78
N ILE A 43 -2.30 3.67 -3.58
CA ILE A 43 -3.22 3.08 -4.56
C ILE A 43 -3.44 1.59 -4.27
N ASN A 44 -4.57 1.06 -4.75
CA ASN A 44 -4.86 -0.37 -4.73
C ASN A 44 -4.77 -0.92 -6.17
N PRO A 45 -3.82 -1.81 -6.46
CA PRO A 45 -3.68 -2.46 -7.78
C PRO A 45 -4.97 -3.09 -8.31
N GLY A 46 -5.84 -3.58 -7.42
CA GLY A 46 -7.12 -4.16 -7.80
C GLY A 46 -8.06 -3.21 -8.53
N ASN A 47 -7.90 -1.92 -8.31
CA ASN A 47 -8.74 -0.85 -8.88
C ASN A 47 -8.02 0.00 -9.94
N TYR A 48 -6.76 -0.33 -10.25
CA TYR A 48 -5.95 0.33 -11.27
C TYR A 48 -5.78 -0.55 -12.50
N ARG A 49 -5.60 0.08 -13.64
CA ARG A 49 -5.28 -0.59 -14.91
C ARG A 49 -3.87 -0.23 -15.33
N THR A 50 -3.10 -1.24 -15.73
CA THR A 50 -1.73 -1.05 -16.22
C THR A 50 -1.65 -0.81 -17.73
N ASP A 51 -2.77 -0.99 -18.45
CA ASP A 51 -2.83 -0.90 -19.91
C ASP A 51 -3.25 0.48 -20.46
N ARG A 52 -3.47 1.48 -19.58
CA ARG A 52 -3.94 2.82 -19.96
C ARG A 52 -2.95 3.95 -19.69
N GLY A 53 -1.76 3.65 -19.20
CA GLY A 53 -0.77 4.67 -18.87
C GLY A 53 -1.06 5.48 -17.58
N GLU A 54 -2.13 5.13 -16.85
CA GLU A 54 -2.53 5.85 -15.62
C GLU A 54 -1.49 5.72 -14.50
N LEU A 55 -0.83 4.55 -14.41
CA LEU A 55 0.22 4.33 -13.42
C LEU A 55 1.48 5.11 -13.78
N GLU A 56 1.87 5.12 -15.03
CA GLU A 56 3.02 5.85 -15.55
C GLU A 56 2.85 7.36 -15.37
N GLU A 57 1.64 7.88 -15.62
CA GLU A 57 1.33 9.28 -15.35
C GLU A 57 1.45 9.61 -13.86
N LEU A 58 0.91 8.75 -12.98
CA LEU A 58 1.03 8.91 -11.53
C LEU A 58 2.50 8.89 -11.08
N ILE A 59 3.30 7.94 -11.58
CA ILE A 59 4.74 7.84 -11.29
C ILE A 59 5.46 9.13 -11.70
N ALA A 60 5.18 9.65 -12.91
CA ALA A 60 5.79 10.89 -13.38
C ALA A 60 5.47 12.07 -12.46
N ARG A 61 4.21 12.21 -12.01
CA ARG A 61 3.80 13.26 -11.09
C ARG A 61 4.41 13.09 -9.70
N CYS A 62 4.45 11.86 -9.19
CA CYS A 62 5.10 11.56 -7.90
C CYS A 62 6.58 11.93 -7.93
N ARG A 63 7.28 11.59 -9.02
CA ARG A 63 8.70 11.94 -9.20
C ARG A 63 8.91 13.45 -9.25
N GLU A 64 8.13 14.17 -10.06
CA GLU A 64 8.22 15.62 -10.19
C GLU A 64 8.07 16.35 -8.85
N ARG A 65 7.23 15.81 -7.98
CA ARG A 65 6.88 16.42 -6.69
C ARG A 65 7.62 15.83 -5.49
N GLY A 66 8.43 14.79 -5.67
CA GLY A 66 9.10 14.09 -4.56
C GLY A 66 8.12 13.33 -3.66
N VAL A 67 6.96 12.90 -4.19
CA VAL A 67 5.90 12.20 -3.46
C VAL A 67 6.14 10.70 -3.50
N ALA A 68 6.06 10.02 -2.35
CA ALA A 68 6.16 8.57 -2.30
C ALA A 68 4.87 7.88 -2.78
N LEU A 69 5.00 6.70 -3.38
CA LEU A 69 3.88 5.87 -3.81
C LEU A 69 3.79 4.59 -2.97
N ARG A 70 2.65 4.31 -2.35
CA ARG A 70 2.39 3.03 -1.71
C ARG A 70 1.51 2.14 -2.59
N ILE A 71 2.06 1.01 -3.01
CA ILE A 71 1.35 -0.07 -3.67
C ILE A 71 0.70 -0.93 -2.58
N GLY A 72 -0.60 -0.77 -2.40
CA GLY A 72 -1.34 -1.39 -1.28
C GLY A 72 -2.34 -2.43 -1.74
N VAL A 73 -1.91 -3.70 -1.82
CA VAL A 73 -2.77 -4.84 -2.15
C VAL A 73 -3.58 -5.27 -0.93
N ASN A 74 -4.86 -5.51 -1.12
CA ASN A 74 -5.73 -6.09 -0.11
C ASN A 74 -6.31 -7.41 -0.63
N HIS A 75 -6.27 -8.44 0.21
CA HIS A 75 -7.07 -9.65 0.04
C HIS A 75 -8.56 -9.30 -0.08
N GLY A 76 -9.28 -9.93 -0.99
CA GLY A 76 -10.68 -9.60 -1.27
C GLY A 76 -10.89 -8.47 -2.29
N SER A 77 -9.81 -7.83 -2.79
CA SER A 77 -9.94 -6.73 -3.76
C SER A 77 -8.91 -6.80 -4.89
N LEU A 78 -8.62 -8.00 -5.36
CA LEU A 78 -7.73 -8.20 -6.52
C LEU A 78 -8.45 -7.85 -7.83
N ALA A 79 -7.68 -7.39 -8.83
CA ALA A 79 -8.21 -7.20 -10.17
C ALA A 79 -8.79 -8.52 -10.71
N LYS A 80 -9.96 -8.43 -11.40
CA LYS A 80 -10.67 -9.62 -11.88
C LYS A 80 -9.76 -10.58 -12.66
N ARG A 81 -8.90 -10.10 -13.54
CA ARG A 81 -7.95 -10.93 -14.31
C ARG A 81 -6.96 -11.71 -13.43
N VAL A 82 -6.51 -11.11 -12.31
CA VAL A 82 -5.62 -11.78 -11.34
C VAL A 82 -6.41 -12.81 -10.54
N PHE A 83 -7.62 -12.45 -10.11
CA PHE A 83 -8.51 -13.36 -9.39
C PHE A 83 -8.90 -14.58 -10.23
N ASP A 84 -9.24 -14.39 -11.51
CA ASP A 84 -9.64 -15.49 -12.41
C ASP A 84 -8.50 -16.49 -12.63
N GLN A 85 -7.24 -16.04 -12.60
CA GLN A 85 -6.07 -16.90 -12.84
C GLN A 85 -5.46 -17.48 -11.56
N TRP A 86 -5.44 -16.72 -10.47
CA TRP A 86 -4.69 -17.06 -9.24
C TRP A 86 -5.59 -17.21 -8.00
N GLY A 87 -6.87 -16.87 -8.11
CA GLY A 87 -7.79 -16.80 -6.99
C GLY A 87 -7.42 -15.69 -6.00
N ASP A 88 -8.21 -15.57 -4.94
CA ASP A 88 -7.90 -14.67 -3.81
C ASP A 88 -6.95 -15.38 -2.83
N THR A 89 -5.72 -15.51 -3.25
CA THR A 89 -4.66 -16.26 -2.58
C THR A 89 -3.44 -15.39 -2.29
N PRO A 90 -2.53 -15.80 -1.39
CA PRO A 90 -1.25 -15.13 -1.22
C PRO A 90 -0.48 -14.94 -2.52
N GLN A 91 -0.50 -15.95 -3.40
CA GLN A 91 0.14 -15.88 -4.72
C GLN A 91 -0.51 -14.83 -5.63
N GLY A 92 -1.85 -14.76 -5.67
CA GLY A 92 -2.58 -13.74 -6.43
C GLY A 92 -2.27 -12.33 -5.94
N MET A 93 -2.16 -12.15 -4.61
CA MET A 93 -1.73 -10.87 -4.03
C MET A 93 -0.33 -10.47 -4.48
N VAL A 94 0.63 -11.42 -4.48
CA VAL A 94 2.02 -11.16 -4.93
C VAL A 94 2.06 -10.80 -6.40
N VAL A 95 1.38 -11.55 -7.26
CA VAL A 95 1.30 -11.23 -8.70
C VAL A 95 0.77 -9.81 -8.90
N SER A 96 -0.31 -9.45 -8.19
CA SER A 96 -0.90 -8.11 -8.26
C SER A 96 0.08 -7.00 -7.85
N ALA A 97 0.88 -7.21 -6.81
CA ALA A 97 1.90 -6.23 -6.38
C ALA A 97 3.04 -6.15 -7.38
N MET A 98 3.61 -7.29 -7.78
CA MET A 98 4.80 -7.35 -8.64
C MET A 98 4.58 -6.72 -10.02
N GLU A 99 3.37 -6.80 -10.59
CA GLU A 99 3.04 -6.09 -11.82
C GLU A 99 3.29 -4.59 -11.71
N PHE A 100 2.86 -3.97 -10.60
CA PHE A 100 3.04 -2.54 -10.35
C PHE A 100 4.49 -2.19 -10.00
N LEU A 101 5.15 -3.03 -9.21
CA LEU A 101 6.56 -2.82 -8.85
C LEU A 101 7.48 -2.88 -10.06
N ARG A 102 7.22 -3.78 -11.01
CA ARG A 102 7.96 -3.84 -12.28
C ARG A 102 7.82 -2.57 -13.10
N VAL A 103 6.62 -1.97 -13.13
CA VAL A 103 6.42 -0.67 -13.80
C VAL A 103 7.23 0.42 -13.08
N CYS A 104 7.18 0.49 -11.75
CA CYS A 104 7.99 1.43 -10.97
C CYS A 104 9.49 1.27 -11.28
N LYS A 105 10.00 0.04 -11.25
CA LYS A 105 11.40 -0.29 -11.57
C LYS A 105 11.76 0.10 -13.01
N ALA A 106 10.93 -0.23 -13.98
CA ALA A 106 11.16 0.11 -15.40
C ALA A 106 11.24 1.63 -15.63
N HIS A 107 10.53 2.41 -14.82
CA HIS A 107 10.60 3.86 -14.84
C HIS A 107 11.68 4.46 -13.91
N GLY A 108 12.50 3.64 -13.24
CA GLY A 108 13.52 4.11 -12.27
C GLY A 108 12.90 4.91 -11.11
N PHE A 109 11.75 4.48 -10.61
CA PHE A 109 11.06 5.14 -9.51
C PHE A 109 11.16 4.31 -8.23
N ASP A 110 12.01 4.75 -7.29
CA ASP A 110 12.37 4.01 -6.09
C ASP A 110 11.64 4.50 -4.81
N GLN A 111 10.90 5.62 -4.89
CA GLN A 111 10.12 6.12 -3.75
C GLN A 111 8.82 5.33 -3.58
N VAL A 112 8.95 4.02 -3.42
CA VAL A 112 7.84 3.06 -3.34
C VAL A 112 7.81 2.39 -1.97
N VAL A 113 6.60 2.17 -1.45
CA VAL A 113 6.33 1.34 -0.27
C VAL A 113 5.31 0.27 -0.66
N VAL A 114 5.45 -0.95 -0.15
CA VAL A 114 4.53 -2.05 -0.48
C VAL A 114 3.77 -2.50 0.76
N SER A 115 2.50 -2.84 0.58
CA SER A 115 1.70 -3.48 1.64
C SER A 115 0.78 -4.56 1.09
N MET A 116 0.69 -5.69 1.83
CA MET A 116 -0.07 -6.90 1.48
C MET A 116 -1.04 -7.22 2.63
N LYS A 117 -2.17 -6.49 2.70
CA LYS A 117 -3.06 -6.59 3.85
C LYS A 117 -4.14 -7.65 3.66
N SER A 118 -4.42 -8.39 4.72
CA SER A 118 -5.54 -9.32 4.81
C SER A 118 -6.13 -9.28 6.22
N SER A 119 -7.41 -9.57 6.34
CA SER A 119 -8.08 -9.85 7.63
C SER A 119 -7.73 -11.24 8.17
N ASN A 120 -7.26 -12.14 7.31
CA ASN A 120 -6.72 -13.44 7.69
C ASN A 120 -5.20 -13.33 7.87
N THR A 121 -4.72 -13.46 9.11
CA THR A 121 -3.30 -13.34 9.48
C THR A 121 -2.41 -14.38 8.78
N ARG A 122 -2.91 -15.60 8.56
CA ARG A 122 -2.15 -16.65 7.86
C ARG A 122 -1.92 -16.30 6.39
N VAL A 123 -2.97 -15.80 5.72
CA VAL A 123 -2.88 -15.30 4.33
C VAL A 123 -1.92 -14.12 4.26
N MET A 124 -2.04 -13.18 5.19
CA MET A 124 -1.18 -12.00 5.26
C MET A 124 0.29 -12.38 5.40
N VAL A 125 0.64 -13.22 6.38
CA VAL A 125 2.03 -13.64 6.62
C VAL A 125 2.59 -14.39 5.41
N ALA A 126 1.81 -15.30 4.82
CA ALA A 126 2.22 -16.01 3.61
C ALA A 126 2.46 -15.07 2.42
N ALA A 127 1.57 -14.08 2.22
CA ALA A 127 1.69 -13.11 1.13
C ALA A 127 2.95 -12.24 1.27
N TYR A 128 3.27 -11.75 2.46
CA TYR A 128 4.48 -10.95 2.68
C TYR A 128 5.76 -11.77 2.47
N ARG A 129 5.82 -13.01 2.99
CA ARG A 129 6.97 -13.90 2.78
C ARG A 129 7.20 -14.18 1.29
N LEU A 130 6.14 -14.47 0.54
CA LEU A 130 6.20 -14.68 -0.90
C LEU A 130 6.59 -13.40 -1.65
N LEU A 131 6.10 -12.23 -1.20
CA LEU A 131 6.45 -10.95 -1.80
C LEU A 131 7.94 -10.66 -1.67
N VAL A 132 8.51 -10.84 -0.47
CA VAL A 132 9.96 -10.64 -0.24
C VAL A 132 10.77 -11.52 -1.17
N ALA A 133 10.46 -12.83 -1.21
CA ALA A 133 11.15 -13.76 -2.11
C ALA A 133 11.03 -13.37 -3.60
N ALA A 134 9.85 -12.85 -4.02
CA ALA A 134 9.64 -12.42 -5.40
C ALA A 134 10.40 -11.10 -5.71
N MET A 135 10.44 -10.17 -4.76
CA MET A 135 11.21 -8.93 -4.90
C MET A 135 12.71 -9.21 -4.96
N ASP A 136 13.23 -10.06 -4.08
CA ASP A 136 14.65 -10.45 -4.05
C ASP A 136 15.07 -11.12 -5.37
N ALA A 137 14.23 -12.00 -5.92
CA ALA A 137 14.49 -12.67 -7.19
C ALA A 137 14.59 -11.70 -8.40
N GLU A 138 14.01 -10.51 -8.28
CA GLU A 138 14.06 -9.47 -9.31
C GLU A 138 14.90 -8.25 -8.91
N ASP A 139 15.74 -8.38 -7.86
CA ASP A 139 16.58 -7.30 -7.33
C ASP A 139 15.76 -6.02 -7.04
N MET A 140 14.71 -6.19 -6.23
CA MET A 140 13.85 -5.12 -5.73
C MET A 140 13.86 -5.11 -4.21
N HIS A 141 14.15 -3.96 -3.59
CA HIS A 141 14.29 -3.81 -2.13
C HIS A 141 13.43 -2.66 -1.60
N TYR A 142 12.14 -2.67 -1.92
CA TYR A 142 11.22 -1.63 -1.48
C TYR A 142 10.78 -1.82 -0.03
N PRO A 143 10.70 -0.75 0.77
CA PRO A 143 10.16 -0.78 2.13
C PRO A 143 8.77 -1.41 2.21
N ILE A 144 8.56 -2.17 3.30
CA ILE A 144 7.33 -2.93 3.53
C ILE A 144 6.54 -2.34 4.69
N HIS A 145 5.27 -2.04 4.42
CA HIS A 145 4.32 -1.54 5.41
C HIS A 145 3.39 -2.65 5.87
N LEU A 146 3.55 -3.09 7.12
CA LEU A 146 2.77 -4.17 7.71
C LEU A 146 1.43 -3.69 8.28
N GLY A 147 0.45 -4.57 8.29
CA GLY A 147 -0.82 -4.34 8.97
C GLY A 147 -1.87 -5.39 8.66
N VAL A 148 -2.62 -5.78 9.69
CA VAL A 148 -3.85 -6.58 9.52
C VAL A 148 -4.99 -5.62 9.21
N THR A 149 -5.73 -5.87 8.12
CA THR A 149 -6.93 -5.08 7.82
C THR A 149 -8.14 -5.69 8.53
N GLU A 150 -9.08 -4.84 8.95
CA GLU A 150 -10.31 -5.31 9.63
C GLU A 150 -10.01 -6.26 10.80
N ALA A 151 -9.03 -5.90 11.63
CA ALA A 151 -8.62 -6.75 12.76
C ALA A 151 -9.72 -6.91 13.81
N GLY A 152 -10.64 -5.98 13.87
CA GLY A 152 -11.71 -5.94 14.86
C GLY A 152 -11.46 -4.90 15.94
N SER A 153 -12.03 -5.11 17.12
CA SER A 153 -11.92 -4.19 18.27
C SER A 153 -11.38 -4.91 19.51
N GLY A 154 -11.07 -4.16 20.54
CA GLY A 154 -10.66 -4.67 21.84
C GLY A 154 -9.44 -5.59 21.78
N ILE A 155 -9.40 -6.51 22.73
CA ILE A 155 -8.26 -7.44 22.90
C ILE A 155 -8.08 -8.39 21.71
N GLU A 156 -9.15 -8.81 21.06
CA GLU A 156 -9.09 -9.72 19.91
C GLU A 156 -8.41 -9.07 18.71
N GLY A 157 -8.77 -7.82 18.40
CA GLY A 157 -8.14 -7.05 17.33
C GLY A 157 -6.66 -6.80 17.60
N ARG A 158 -6.29 -6.52 18.85
CA ARG A 158 -4.90 -6.35 19.27
C ARG A 158 -4.09 -7.64 19.15
N ILE A 159 -4.62 -8.77 19.64
CA ILE A 159 -3.97 -10.08 19.53
C ILE A 159 -3.79 -10.44 18.06
N LYS A 160 -4.82 -10.29 17.24
CA LYS A 160 -4.77 -10.58 15.81
C LYS A 160 -3.71 -9.73 15.10
N SER A 161 -3.62 -8.44 15.41
CA SER A 161 -2.60 -7.55 14.87
C SER A 161 -1.21 -7.93 15.36
N ALA A 162 -1.05 -8.23 16.65
CA ALA A 162 0.22 -8.63 17.23
C ALA A 162 0.75 -9.94 16.63
N VAL A 163 -0.11 -10.94 16.43
CA VAL A 163 0.25 -12.21 15.79
C VAL A 163 0.68 -12.00 14.33
N GLY A 164 -0.13 -11.28 13.54
CA GLY A 164 0.16 -11.09 12.11
C GLY A 164 1.41 -10.24 11.87
N ILE A 165 1.52 -9.11 12.56
CA ILE A 165 2.66 -8.19 12.44
C ILE A 165 3.91 -8.82 13.08
N GLY A 166 3.77 -9.36 14.30
CA GLY A 166 4.88 -9.93 15.06
C GLY A 166 5.55 -11.10 14.35
N ALA A 167 4.78 -11.99 13.71
CA ALA A 167 5.34 -13.08 12.93
C ALA A 167 6.30 -12.59 11.83
N LEU A 168 5.95 -11.51 11.14
CA LEU A 168 6.79 -10.94 10.08
C LEU A 168 7.99 -10.18 10.63
N LEU A 169 7.83 -9.45 11.74
CA LEU A 169 8.95 -8.80 12.41
C LEU A 169 9.99 -9.81 12.92
N CYS A 170 9.56 -10.98 13.41
CA CYS A 170 10.46 -12.07 13.78
C CYS A 170 11.26 -12.63 12.59
N ASP A 171 10.72 -12.54 11.36
CA ASP A 171 11.42 -12.90 10.13
C ASP A 171 12.34 -11.77 9.61
N GLY A 172 12.39 -10.61 10.29
CA GLY A 172 13.10 -9.41 9.81
C GLY A 172 12.37 -8.67 8.68
N ILE A 173 11.07 -8.90 8.50
CA ILE A 173 10.24 -8.28 7.46
C ILE A 173 9.41 -7.15 8.06
N GLY A 174 9.51 -5.96 7.50
CA GLY A 174 8.68 -4.81 7.82
C GLY A 174 9.48 -3.58 8.28
N ASP A 175 9.16 -2.43 7.70
CA ASP A 175 9.79 -1.14 7.95
C ASP A 175 8.86 -0.18 8.68
N THR A 176 7.56 -0.28 8.41
CA THR A 176 6.51 0.48 9.08
C THR A 176 5.31 -0.40 9.39
N ILE A 177 4.55 -0.05 10.44
CA ILE A 177 3.38 -0.81 10.87
C ILE A 177 2.15 0.08 11.01
N ARG A 178 0.96 -0.51 10.83
CA ARG A 178 -0.32 0.07 11.19
C ARG A 178 -1.17 -0.95 11.92
N VAL A 179 -1.57 -0.62 13.13
CA VAL A 179 -2.63 -1.35 13.85
C VAL A 179 -3.97 -0.69 13.49
N SER A 180 -4.91 -1.47 12.97
CA SER A 180 -6.21 -0.99 12.51
C SER A 180 -7.31 -1.63 13.36
N LEU A 181 -7.88 -0.86 14.27
CA LEU A 181 -8.92 -1.27 15.19
C LEU A 181 -10.19 -0.45 14.95
N THR A 182 -11.35 -1.05 15.30
CA THR A 182 -12.66 -0.38 15.24
C THR A 182 -12.94 0.29 16.60
N GLU A 183 -12.08 1.23 16.97
CA GLU A 183 -12.16 1.98 18.22
C GLU A 183 -11.47 3.34 18.08
N ALA A 184 -11.62 4.23 19.06
CA ALA A 184 -10.94 5.52 19.06
C ALA A 184 -9.41 5.35 19.00
N PRO A 185 -8.68 6.25 18.33
CA PRO A 185 -7.24 6.13 18.13
C PRO A 185 -6.38 6.50 19.35
N GLU A 186 -6.98 6.60 20.53
CA GLU A 186 -6.36 6.97 21.80
C GLU A 186 -5.53 5.85 22.45
#